data_353ea645a06fe80bfd64a7fb39fae1a0
#
_entry.id   353ea645a06fe80bfd64a7fb39fae1a0
#
_cell.length_a   1.000
_cell.length_b   1.000
_cell.length_c   1.000
_cell.angle_alpha   90.00
_cell.angle_beta   90.00
_cell.angle_gamma   90.00
#
_symmetry.space_group_name_H-M   'P 1'
#
loop_
_entity.id
_entity.type
_entity.pdbx_description
1 polymer ?
#
loop_
_entity_poly.entity_id
_entity_poly.type
_entity_poly.pdbx_seq_one_letter_code
_entity_poly.pdbx_strand_id
1 'polypeptide(L)'
;MLHIAIRFFSHQMFCKKSVSRYVTPSDYQQVNSPKCENPLMHAKTELPALKNSEPDGAVMIQRSPDRENHKLEKRLCREVGRAIVDFNMIEEGDKVMVCVSGGKDSYAMLDVLLKLQKRAPIDFTLIAVNLDQKQPGFPEHILPDYLTKLGVPFHIENQDTYSIVKRVIPEGKTLCSLCSRLRRGILYRVAGELGATKIALGHHRDDMLQTFFLNMFFAAKLKGMPPKLVSDDGKNIVIRPMAYVPERDLSRWAALQDFPIIPCTLCGSQENLQRKQVGNMLREWDKKFPGRIENMFNALQNIVPSHLMDGKRHDFKGIKTTDIASLEGDKAFDKDEFLEPQIKAPDGHSVVQFQYF
;
A
#
# COMPACT_ATOMS: atom_id res chain seq x y z
N MET A 1 -29.58 -29.21 -38.34
CA MET A 1 -30.54 -28.40 -39.13
C MET A 1 -31.36 -27.62 -38.13
N LEU A 2 -31.11 -26.35 -37.98
CA LEU A 2 -32.07 -25.27 -37.72
C LEU A 2 -31.33 -23.94 -37.79
N HIS A 3 -31.56 -23.23 -38.89
CA HIS A 3 -31.15 -21.85 -39.08
C HIS A 3 -32.11 -20.93 -38.34
N ILE A 4 -31.60 -19.98 -37.54
CA ILE A 4 -32.36 -18.81 -37.11
C ILE A 4 -31.62 -17.56 -37.55
N ALA A 5 -32.25 -16.84 -38.45
CA ALA A 5 -31.84 -15.60 -39.03
C ALA A 5 -31.93 -14.45 -38.02
N ILE A 6 -30.88 -13.63 -37.90
CA ILE A 6 -30.92 -12.34 -37.20
C ILE A 6 -31.19 -11.26 -38.24
N ARG A 7 -32.33 -10.59 -38.12
CA ARG A 7 -32.71 -9.40 -38.93
C ARG A 7 -31.99 -8.18 -38.38
N PHE A 8 -31.23 -7.53 -39.23
CA PHE A 8 -30.79 -6.14 -39.09
C PHE A 8 -31.94 -5.17 -39.26
N PHE A 9 -32.17 -4.29 -38.31
CA PHE A 9 -32.92 -3.06 -38.49
C PHE A 9 -31.94 -1.89 -38.53
N SER A 10 -31.79 -1.32 -39.72
CA SER A 10 -31.15 -0.02 -39.93
C SER A 10 -32.19 1.06 -39.68
N HIS A 11 -31.87 2.01 -38.80
CA HIS A 11 -32.54 3.30 -38.78
C HIS A 11 -31.45 4.37 -38.89
N GLN A 12 -31.43 4.94 -40.10
CA GLN A 12 -30.75 6.23 -40.35
C GLN A 12 -31.59 7.34 -39.70
N MET A 13 -30.93 8.15 -38.85
CA MET A 13 -31.43 9.49 -38.55
C MET A 13 -30.30 10.48 -38.53
N PHE A 14 -30.49 11.52 -39.33
CA PHE A 14 -29.65 12.69 -39.56
C PHE A 14 -29.10 13.30 -38.26
N CYS A 15 -27.79 13.55 -38.24
CA CYS A 15 -27.22 14.51 -37.29
C CYS A 15 -26.44 15.59 -38.00
N LYS A 16 -26.85 16.82 -37.78
CA LYS A 16 -26.27 18.04 -38.29
C LYS A 16 -24.83 18.23 -37.82
N LYS A 17 -23.96 18.62 -38.73
CA LYS A 17 -22.59 19.08 -38.48
C LYS A 17 -22.58 20.26 -37.51
N SER A 18 -21.90 20.13 -36.37
CA SER A 18 -21.40 21.26 -35.60
C SER A 18 -19.87 21.27 -35.71
N VAL A 19 -19.38 22.35 -36.29
CA VAL A 19 -17.94 22.63 -36.46
C VAL A 19 -17.37 23.03 -35.11
N SER A 20 -16.49 22.20 -34.54
CA SER A 20 -15.68 22.56 -33.37
C SER A 20 -14.47 23.35 -33.84
N ARG A 21 -14.39 24.64 -33.49
CA ARG A 21 -13.20 25.47 -33.65
C ARG A 21 -12.23 25.14 -32.49
N TYR A 22 -11.04 24.77 -32.85
CA TYR A 22 -9.91 24.73 -31.93
C TYR A 22 -9.49 26.16 -31.57
N VAL A 23 -9.44 26.47 -30.27
CA VAL A 23 -8.90 27.71 -29.73
C VAL A 23 -7.44 27.47 -29.36
N THR A 24 -6.53 28.26 -29.92
CA THR A 24 -5.10 28.24 -29.63
C THR A 24 -4.76 29.11 -28.41
N PRO A 25 -3.60 28.90 -27.74
CA PRO A 25 -3.28 29.52 -26.44
C PRO A 25 -2.90 31.02 -26.48
N SER A 26 -3.18 31.76 -27.55
CA SER A 26 -2.78 33.18 -27.69
C SER A 26 -3.84 34.19 -27.30
N ASP A 27 -5.07 33.81 -26.92
CA ASP A 27 -6.17 34.73 -26.73
C ASP A 27 -6.51 35.06 -25.24
N TYR A 28 -5.56 34.88 -24.36
CA TYR A 28 -5.71 35.24 -22.94
C TYR A 28 -4.87 36.48 -22.57
N GLN A 29 -5.18 37.62 -23.16
CA GLN A 29 -4.80 38.93 -22.58
C GLN A 29 -5.92 39.93 -22.79
N GLN A 30 -6.24 40.62 -21.70
CA GLN A 30 -7.14 41.79 -21.57
C GLN A 30 -8.62 41.48 -21.32
N VAL A 31 -8.99 41.33 -20.05
CA VAL A 31 -10.24 41.92 -19.54
C VAL A 31 -9.93 42.62 -18.20
N ASN A 32 -10.22 43.92 -18.24
CA ASN A 32 -10.05 44.91 -17.18
C ASN A 32 -10.85 44.57 -15.92
N SER A 33 -10.21 44.71 -14.75
CA SER A 33 -10.86 44.77 -13.44
C SER A 33 -11.51 46.14 -13.19
N PRO A 34 -12.73 46.22 -12.66
CA PRO A 34 -13.25 47.47 -12.12
C PRO A 34 -12.76 47.66 -10.67
N LYS A 35 -12.23 48.88 -10.44
CA LYS A 35 -11.90 49.40 -9.11
C LYS A 35 -13.20 49.61 -8.33
N CYS A 36 -13.28 49.02 -7.12
CA CYS A 36 -14.21 49.48 -6.10
C CYS A 36 -13.42 50.28 -5.05
N GLU A 37 -13.54 51.58 -5.15
CA GLU A 37 -13.18 52.53 -4.09
C GLU A 37 -14.29 52.52 -3.04
N ASN A 38 -13.92 52.32 -1.80
CA ASN A 38 -14.80 52.53 -0.66
C ASN A 38 -14.17 53.53 0.29
N PRO A 39 -14.72 54.73 0.46
CA PRO A 39 -14.22 55.68 1.43
C PRO A 39 -15.04 55.61 2.70
N LEU A 40 -14.41 55.42 3.83
CA LEU A 40 -14.90 55.93 5.14
C LEU A 40 -13.84 55.72 6.24
N MET A 41 -13.13 56.81 6.51
CA MET A 41 -13.21 57.57 7.76
C MET A 41 -12.49 56.98 8.97
N HIS A 42 -11.48 57.71 9.33
CA HIS A 42 -10.76 57.69 10.61
C HIS A 42 -11.66 57.68 11.86
N ALA A 43 -11.44 56.74 12.74
CA ALA A 43 -11.66 56.89 14.17
C ALA A 43 -10.48 56.27 14.91
N LYS A 44 -9.63 57.11 15.44
CA LYS A 44 -8.61 56.71 16.44
C LYS A 44 -9.35 56.42 17.73
N THR A 45 -9.33 55.14 18.16
CA THR A 45 -9.68 54.78 19.52
C THR A 45 -8.47 54.01 20.10
N GLU A 46 -7.81 54.68 21.02
CA GLU A 46 -6.72 54.08 21.81
C GLU A 46 -7.30 53.01 22.72
N LEU A 47 -6.91 51.78 22.51
CA LEU A 47 -7.16 50.65 23.42
C LEU A 47 -6.05 50.62 24.48
N PRO A 48 -6.38 50.39 25.77
CA PRO A 48 -5.40 50.31 26.83
C PRO A 48 -4.59 49.04 26.71
N ALA A 49 -3.27 49.16 26.95
CA ALA A 49 -2.28 48.09 26.94
C ALA A 49 -2.71 46.94 27.89
N LEU A 50 -3.07 45.80 27.33
CA LEU A 50 -3.18 44.54 28.06
C LEU A 50 -1.75 44.08 28.40
N LYS A 51 -1.47 43.99 29.70
CA LYS A 51 -0.28 43.35 30.25
C LYS A 51 -0.24 41.91 29.76
N ASN A 52 0.78 41.57 29.00
CA ASN A 52 1.11 40.18 28.63
C ASN A 52 1.44 39.43 29.91
N SER A 53 0.50 38.65 30.42
CA SER A 53 0.79 37.53 31.30
C SER A 53 1.31 36.41 30.40
N GLU A 54 2.60 36.09 30.50
CA GLU A 54 3.16 34.89 29.87
C GLU A 54 2.35 33.67 30.34
N PRO A 55 1.93 32.77 29.44
CA PRO A 55 1.33 31.51 29.87
C PRO A 55 2.43 30.68 30.52
N ASP A 56 2.18 30.28 31.75
CA ASP A 56 2.98 29.32 32.51
C ASP A 56 3.45 28.18 31.65
N GLY A 57 4.75 27.87 31.77
CA GLY A 57 5.47 26.92 30.96
C GLY A 57 4.77 25.58 30.84
N ALA A 58 4.20 25.33 29.67
CA ALA A 58 3.90 23.98 29.24
C ALA A 58 5.24 23.22 29.17
N VAL A 59 5.52 22.46 30.21
CA VAL A 59 6.66 21.53 30.24
C VAL A 59 6.42 20.55 29.11
N MET A 60 7.04 20.81 27.98
CA MET A 60 7.16 19.83 26.88
C MET A 60 7.95 18.67 27.47
N ILE A 61 7.24 17.63 27.92
CA ILE A 61 7.87 16.38 28.35
C ILE A 61 8.57 15.82 27.09
N GLN A 62 9.84 16.11 26.94
CA GLN A 62 10.69 15.46 25.93
C GLN A 62 10.73 13.98 26.31
N ARG A 63 9.93 13.20 25.57
CA ARG A 63 9.92 11.74 25.71
C ARG A 63 11.30 11.23 25.31
N SER A 64 11.95 10.43 26.17
CA SER A 64 13.26 9.89 25.87
C SER A 64 13.22 9.11 24.55
N PRO A 65 14.24 9.26 23.66
CA PRO A 65 14.31 8.54 22.39
C PRO A 65 14.10 7.03 22.55
N ASP A 66 14.61 6.42 23.58
CA ASP A 66 14.48 4.99 23.89
C ASP A 66 13.04 4.55 24.12
N ARG A 67 12.23 5.38 24.81
CA ARG A 67 10.81 5.08 25.03
C ARG A 67 10.01 5.10 23.73
N GLU A 68 10.31 6.01 22.83
CA GLU A 68 9.67 6.11 21.52
C GLU A 68 10.06 4.93 20.60
N ASN A 69 11.34 4.54 20.65
CA ASN A 69 11.87 3.40 19.91
C ASN A 69 11.21 2.08 20.36
N HIS A 70 11.08 1.90 21.67
CA HIS A 70 10.40 0.73 22.23
C HIS A 70 8.90 0.68 21.90
N LYS A 71 8.22 1.82 21.83
CA LYS A 71 6.84 1.90 21.36
C LYS A 71 6.70 1.51 19.90
N LEU A 72 7.65 1.95 19.06
CA LEU A 72 7.67 1.58 17.64
C LEU A 72 7.88 0.08 17.46
N GLU A 73 8.84 -0.51 18.17
CA GLU A 73 9.06 -1.97 18.17
C GLU A 73 7.78 -2.73 18.54
N LYS A 74 7.16 -2.36 19.67
CA LYS A 74 5.91 -3.00 20.12
C LYS A 74 4.81 -2.89 19.07
N ARG A 75 4.70 -1.73 18.41
CA ARG A 75 3.70 -1.52 17.35
C ARG A 75 4.00 -2.41 16.15
N LEU A 76 5.25 -2.47 15.67
CA LEU A 76 5.64 -3.33 14.56
C LEU A 76 5.35 -4.80 14.86
N CYS A 77 5.78 -5.30 16.02
CA CYS A 77 5.52 -6.68 16.43
C CYS A 77 4.01 -6.96 16.54
N ARG A 78 3.21 -6.01 17.04
CA ARG A 78 1.76 -6.16 17.14
C ARG A 78 1.11 -6.25 15.76
N GLU A 79 1.43 -5.34 14.83
CA GLU A 79 0.81 -5.32 13.50
C GLU A 79 1.23 -6.53 12.67
N VAL A 80 2.49 -6.95 12.75
CA VAL A 80 2.97 -8.19 12.10
C VAL A 80 2.31 -9.42 12.73
N GLY A 81 2.27 -9.51 14.05
CA GLY A 81 1.61 -10.62 14.76
C GLY A 81 0.12 -10.69 14.42
N ARG A 82 -0.59 -9.55 14.38
CA ARG A 82 -1.99 -9.49 13.98
C ARG A 82 -2.20 -10.01 12.55
N ALA A 83 -1.38 -9.58 11.59
CA ALA A 83 -1.47 -10.07 10.22
C ALA A 83 -1.21 -11.59 10.11
N ILE A 84 -0.24 -12.11 10.87
CA ILE A 84 0.03 -13.55 10.93
C ILE A 84 -1.20 -14.33 11.42
N VAL A 85 -1.85 -13.85 12.46
CA VAL A 85 -3.04 -14.49 13.05
C VAL A 85 -4.25 -14.35 12.13
N ASP A 86 -4.57 -13.13 11.68
CA ASP A 86 -5.78 -12.85 10.88
C ASP A 86 -5.80 -13.64 9.56
N PHE A 87 -4.63 -13.92 8.98
CA PHE A 87 -4.50 -14.67 7.72
C PHE A 87 -3.91 -16.07 7.89
N ASN A 88 -3.75 -16.55 9.12
CA ASN A 88 -3.12 -17.84 9.42
C ASN A 88 -1.84 -18.06 8.59
N MET A 89 -0.88 -17.12 8.69
CA MET A 89 0.30 -17.10 7.82
C MET A 89 1.37 -18.12 8.27
N ILE A 90 1.53 -18.31 9.58
CA ILE A 90 2.54 -19.18 10.18
C ILE A 90 1.83 -20.12 11.17
N GLU A 91 2.13 -21.40 11.09
CA GLU A 91 1.56 -22.47 11.88
C GLU A 91 2.65 -23.23 12.63
N GLU A 92 2.26 -24.07 13.60
CA GLU A 92 3.16 -24.92 14.36
C GLU A 92 4.04 -25.78 13.43
N GLY A 93 5.34 -25.79 13.68
CA GLY A 93 6.32 -26.56 12.91
C GLY A 93 6.73 -25.96 11.56
N ASP A 94 6.21 -24.78 11.19
CA ASP A 94 6.58 -24.16 9.91
C ASP A 94 8.07 -23.83 9.79
N LYS A 95 8.60 -24.02 8.60
CA LYS A 95 9.90 -23.49 8.18
C LYS A 95 9.69 -22.34 7.22
N VAL A 96 9.89 -21.11 7.71
CA VAL A 96 9.63 -19.88 6.97
C VAL A 96 10.89 -19.38 6.27
N MET A 97 10.88 -19.36 4.96
CA MET A 97 11.91 -18.74 4.13
C MET A 97 11.67 -17.24 4.05
N VAL A 98 12.53 -16.45 4.69
CA VAL A 98 12.47 -14.99 4.68
C VAL A 98 13.30 -14.43 3.54
N CYS A 99 12.66 -13.85 2.54
CA CYS A 99 13.36 -13.28 1.38
C CYS A 99 13.98 -11.92 1.74
N VAL A 100 15.31 -11.86 1.85
CA VAL A 100 16.08 -10.66 2.20
C VAL A 100 16.73 -10.10 0.96
N SER A 101 16.20 -8.98 0.45
CA SER A 101 16.69 -8.33 -0.78
C SER A 101 17.80 -7.31 -0.55
N GLY A 102 18.16 -7.02 0.70
CA GLY A 102 19.05 -5.92 1.08
C GLY A 102 18.35 -4.56 1.22
N GLY A 103 17.06 -4.48 0.95
CA GLY A 103 16.26 -3.27 1.17
C GLY A 103 15.73 -3.16 2.61
N LYS A 104 15.43 -1.93 3.06
CA LYS A 104 14.96 -1.61 4.41
C LYS A 104 13.82 -2.50 4.91
N ASP A 105 12.86 -2.80 4.02
CA ASP A 105 11.65 -3.54 4.39
C ASP A 105 11.97 -5.02 4.65
N SER A 106 12.86 -5.61 3.86
CA SER A 106 13.27 -7.01 4.05
C SER A 106 14.09 -7.22 5.33
N TYR A 107 14.96 -6.27 5.69
CA TYR A 107 15.67 -6.30 6.97
C TYR A 107 14.70 -6.13 8.15
N ALA A 108 13.80 -5.15 8.07
CA ALA A 108 12.80 -4.93 9.10
C ALA A 108 11.89 -6.15 9.30
N MET A 109 11.48 -6.82 8.20
CA MET A 109 10.71 -8.05 8.27
C MET A 109 11.45 -9.15 9.02
N LEU A 110 12.71 -9.39 8.67
CA LEU A 110 13.53 -10.41 9.33
C LEU A 110 13.69 -10.10 10.83
N ASP A 111 14.03 -8.87 11.18
CA ASP A 111 14.23 -8.45 12.58
C ASP A 111 12.94 -8.63 13.41
N VAL A 112 11.79 -8.22 12.88
CA VAL A 112 10.51 -8.38 13.58
C VAL A 112 10.11 -9.84 13.70
N LEU A 113 10.31 -10.67 12.66
CA LEU A 113 10.01 -12.11 12.72
C LEU A 113 10.89 -12.84 13.73
N LEU A 114 12.17 -12.49 13.86
CA LEU A 114 13.06 -13.03 14.89
C LEU A 114 12.59 -12.69 16.31
N LYS A 115 12.10 -11.47 16.51
CA LYS A 115 11.53 -11.05 17.80
C LYS A 115 10.23 -11.77 18.11
N LEU A 116 9.37 -11.97 17.11
CA LEU A 116 8.13 -12.72 17.26
C LEU A 116 8.38 -14.19 17.52
N GLN A 117 9.32 -14.82 16.83
CA GLN A 117 9.71 -16.22 17.04
C GLN A 117 10.05 -16.52 18.51
N LYS A 118 10.75 -15.59 19.19
CA LYS A 118 11.11 -15.73 20.61
C LYS A 118 9.93 -15.62 21.57
N ARG A 119 8.79 -15.11 21.11
CA ARG A 119 7.61 -14.76 21.94
C ARG A 119 6.33 -15.49 21.51
N ALA A 120 6.37 -16.17 20.38
CA ALA A 120 5.23 -16.87 19.83
C ALA A 120 4.83 -18.07 20.72
N PRO A 121 3.52 -18.37 20.79
CA PRO A 121 3.03 -19.56 21.48
C PRO A 121 3.20 -20.85 20.65
N ILE A 122 3.77 -20.75 19.46
CA ILE A 122 4.02 -21.84 18.51
C ILE A 122 5.49 -21.88 18.13
N ASP A 123 5.99 -23.06 17.83
CA ASP A 123 7.35 -23.25 17.35
C ASP A 123 7.41 -23.21 15.82
N PHE A 124 8.28 -22.36 15.28
CA PHE A 124 8.60 -22.29 13.86
C PHE A 124 10.06 -21.88 13.65
N THR A 125 10.60 -22.20 12.50
CA THR A 125 11.99 -21.89 12.16
C THR A 125 12.06 -20.85 11.05
N LEU A 126 13.14 -20.04 11.07
CA LEU A 126 13.41 -19.03 10.06
C LEU A 126 14.70 -19.36 9.32
N ILE A 127 14.69 -19.19 8.01
CA ILE A 127 15.88 -19.19 7.17
C ILE A 127 15.87 -17.96 6.26
N ALA A 128 16.91 -17.13 6.31
CA ALA A 128 17.04 -15.98 5.45
C ALA A 128 17.56 -16.39 4.06
N VAL A 129 16.92 -15.91 3.00
CA VAL A 129 17.36 -16.22 1.63
C VAL A 129 17.53 -14.93 0.84
N ASN A 130 18.69 -14.78 0.22
CA ASN A 130 18.94 -13.72 -0.76
C ASN A 130 19.16 -14.34 -2.14
N LEU A 131 18.62 -13.70 -3.18
CA LEU A 131 18.94 -13.98 -4.56
C LEU A 131 19.87 -12.88 -5.08
N ASP A 132 21.13 -13.21 -5.25
CA ASP A 132 22.09 -12.40 -5.98
C ASP A 132 21.86 -12.60 -7.49
N GLN A 133 21.42 -11.56 -8.15
CA GLN A 133 21.10 -11.53 -9.57
C GLN A 133 22.29 -11.15 -10.45
N LYS A 134 23.47 -11.00 -9.86
CA LYS A 134 24.71 -10.54 -10.51
C LYS A 134 24.55 -9.15 -11.15
N GLN A 135 23.86 -8.26 -10.45
CA GLN A 135 23.78 -6.86 -10.87
C GLN A 135 25.14 -6.18 -10.67
N PRO A 136 25.60 -5.36 -11.64
CA PRO A 136 26.85 -4.63 -11.50
C PRO A 136 26.90 -3.79 -10.22
N GLY A 137 27.99 -3.93 -9.46
CA GLY A 137 28.17 -3.20 -8.20
C GLY A 137 27.36 -3.72 -7.01
N PHE A 138 26.74 -4.89 -7.10
CA PHE A 138 26.09 -5.51 -5.96
C PHE A 138 27.15 -5.93 -4.92
N PRO A 139 27.07 -5.45 -3.66
CA PRO A 139 28.03 -5.76 -2.63
C PRO A 139 27.78 -7.13 -2.00
N GLU A 140 28.36 -8.19 -2.57
CA GLU A 140 28.09 -9.58 -2.24
C GLU A 140 28.35 -9.95 -0.75
N HIS A 141 29.25 -9.21 -0.08
CA HIS A 141 29.65 -9.47 1.31
C HIS A 141 28.67 -8.93 2.37
N ILE A 142 27.93 -7.88 2.07
CA ILE A 142 27.12 -7.15 3.08
C ILE A 142 26.08 -8.07 3.74
N LEU A 143 25.32 -8.81 2.94
CA LEU A 143 24.25 -9.68 3.46
C LEU A 143 24.80 -10.89 4.24
N PRO A 144 25.78 -11.65 3.73
CA PRO A 144 26.40 -12.74 4.51
C PRO A 144 26.99 -12.26 5.83
N ASP A 145 27.72 -11.13 5.84
CA ASP A 145 28.33 -10.58 7.05
C ASP A 145 27.27 -10.20 8.08
N TYR A 146 26.22 -9.53 7.65
CA TYR A 146 25.10 -9.13 8.50
C TYR A 146 24.36 -10.35 9.09
N LEU A 147 24.02 -11.34 8.25
CA LEU A 147 23.27 -12.53 8.66
C LEU A 147 24.10 -13.44 9.58
N THR A 148 25.42 -13.54 9.33
CA THR A 148 26.36 -14.23 10.20
C THR A 148 26.43 -13.58 11.58
N LYS A 149 26.57 -12.24 11.62
CA LYS A 149 26.57 -11.48 12.88
C LYS A 149 25.26 -11.64 13.66
N LEU A 150 24.14 -11.76 12.94
CA LEU A 150 22.82 -11.94 13.53
C LEU A 150 22.58 -13.38 14.03
N GLY A 151 23.41 -14.35 13.62
CA GLY A 151 23.29 -15.77 13.99
C GLY A 151 22.08 -16.47 13.38
N VAL A 152 21.60 -16.01 12.22
CA VAL A 152 20.44 -16.57 11.53
C VAL A 152 20.91 -17.52 10.42
N PRO A 153 20.33 -18.74 10.31
CA PRO A 153 20.57 -19.60 9.15
C PRO A 153 20.23 -18.86 7.86
N PHE A 154 21.10 -18.93 6.87
CA PHE A 154 20.86 -18.24 5.59
C PHE A 154 21.37 -19.02 4.39
N HIS A 155 20.81 -18.70 3.23
CA HIS A 155 21.25 -19.22 1.92
C HIS A 155 21.35 -18.03 0.93
N ILE A 156 22.47 -17.95 0.22
CA ILE A 156 22.66 -16.99 -0.86
C ILE A 156 22.59 -17.77 -2.19
N GLU A 157 21.52 -17.54 -2.91
CA GLU A 157 21.34 -18.09 -4.26
C GLU A 157 21.99 -17.18 -5.29
N ASN A 158 22.96 -17.71 -6.04
CA ASN A 158 23.67 -16.98 -7.08
C ASN A 158 23.15 -17.37 -8.47
N GLN A 159 22.44 -16.47 -9.11
CA GLN A 159 21.94 -16.71 -10.48
C GLN A 159 21.89 -15.44 -11.31
N ASP A 160 22.66 -15.38 -12.38
CA ASP A 160 22.72 -14.23 -13.27
C ASP A 160 21.42 -14.05 -14.07
N THR A 161 20.42 -13.49 -13.42
CA THR A 161 19.17 -13.08 -14.06
C THR A 161 19.28 -11.71 -14.71
N TYR A 162 20.25 -10.88 -14.27
CA TYR A 162 20.45 -9.55 -14.82
C TYR A 162 20.85 -9.59 -16.29
N SER A 163 21.86 -10.38 -16.65
CA SER A 163 22.30 -10.55 -18.05
C SER A 163 21.19 -11.13 -18.92
N ILE A 164 20.39 -12.08 -18.39
CA ILE A 164 19.25 -12.64 -19.13
C ILE A 164 18.23 -11.53 -19.44
N VAL A 165 17.85 -10.73 -18.45
CA VAL A 165 16.85 -9.67 -18.61
C VAL A 165 17.35 -8.59 -19.58
N LYS A 166 18.62 -8.19 -19.47
CA LYS A 166 19.24 -7.21 -20.38
C LYS A 166 19.28 -7.69 -21.83
N ARG A 167 19.53 -8.98 -22.06
CA ARG A 167 19.55 -9.56 -23.39
C ARG A 167 18.18 -9.67 -24.05
N VAL A 168 17.15 -9.98 -23.25
CA VAL A 168 15.80 -10.27 -23.77
C VAL A 168 14.94 -9.00 -23.93
N ILE A 169 15.13 -8.02 -23.06
CA ILE A 169 14.31 -6.80 -23.08
C ILE A 169 15.02 -5.71 -23.90
N PRO A 170 14.37 -5.16 -24.95
CA PRO A 170 14.92 -4.07 -25.74
C PRO A 170 15.24 -2.84 -24.90
N GLU A 171 16.23 -2.07 -25.33
CA GLU A 171 16.62 -0.82 -24.70
C GLU A 171 15.42 0.17 -24.61
N GLY A 172 15.28 0.87 -23.51
CA GLY A 172 14.15 1.80 -23.27
C GLY A 172 12.85 1.13 -22.78
N LYS A 173 12.80 -0.20 -22.68
CA LYS A 173 11.66 -0.92 -22.06
C LYS A 173 11.93 -1.26 -20.60
N THR A 174 10.85 -1.42 -19.83
CA THR A 174 10.97 -1.74 -18.40
C THR A 174 11.40 -3.18 -18.17
N LEU A 175 12.49 -3.37 -17.42
CA LEU A 175 13.06 -4.68 -17.09
C LEU A 175 12.26 -5.43 -16.01
N CYS A 176 11.45 -4.72 -15.23
CA CYS A 176 10.87 -5.20 -13.96
C CYS A 176 9.94 -6.41 -14.13
N SER A 177 9.16 -6.49 -15.21
CA SER A 177 8.20 -7.58 -15.40
C SER A 177 8.88 -8.94 -15.56
N LEU A 178 9.88 -9.02 -16.43
CA LEU A 178 10.64 -10.26 -16.64
C LEU A 178 11.51 -10.58 -15.43
N CYS A 179 12.21 -9.58 -14.88
CA CYS A 179 13.02 -9.73 -13.68
C CYS A 179 12.22 -10.31 -12.51
N SER A 180 11.04 -9.74 -12.22
CA SER A 180 10.20 -10.22 -11.12
C SER A 180 9.69 -11.65 -11.34
N ARG A 181 9.46 -12.05 -12.58
CA ARG A 181 9.02 -13.40 -12.94
C ARG A 181 10.16 -14.41 -12.76
N LEU A 182 11.36 -14.10 -13.22
CA LEU A 182 12.54 -14.95 -13.02
C LEU A 182 12.88 -15.11 -11.54
N ARG A 183 12.93 -13.99 -10.79
CA ARG A 183 13.16 -14.02 -9.35
C ARG A 183 12.18 -14.92 -8.62
N ARG A 184 10.89 -14.83 -8.96
CA ARG A 184 9.85 -15.63 -8.34
C ARG A 184 10.06 -17.13 -8.58
N GLY A 185 10.33 -17.53 -9.83
CA GLY A 185 10.61 -18.92 -10.17
C GLY A 185 11.81 -19.51 -9.41
N ILE A 186 12.89 -18.72 -9.29
CA ILE A 186 14.09 -19.12 -8.54
C ILE A 186 13.77 -19.27 -7.04
N LEU A 187 13.10 -18.27 -6.44
CA LEU A 187 12.75 -18.34 -5.02
C LEU A 187 11.82 -19.52 -4.70
N TYR A 188 10.91 -19.88 -5.62
CA TYR A 188 10.04 -21.05 -5.46
C TYR A 188 10.82 -22.35 -5.49
N ARG A 189 11.79 -22.48 -6.42
CA ARG A 189 12.70 -23.63 -6.47
C ARG A 189 13.52 -23.74 -5.19
N VAL A 190 14.17 -22.66 -4.76
CA VAL A 190 14.99 -22.63 -3.54
C VAL A 190 14.17 -22.96 -2.30
N ALA A 191 12.93 -22.49 -2.22
CA ALA A 191 12.03 -22.86 -1.11
C ALA A 191 11.81 -24.38 -1.02
N GLY A 192 11.59 -25.04 -2.16
CA GLY A 192 11.46 -26.50 -2.24
C GLY A 192 12.75 -27.22 -1.84
N GLU A 193 13.91 -26.76 -2.34
CA GLU A 193 15.22 -27.34 -2.02
C GLU A 193 15.58 -27.23 -0.53
N LEU A 194 15.19 -26.12 0.10
CA LEU A 194 15.40 -25.89 1.52
C LEU A 194 14.32 -26.53 2.41
N GLY A 195 13.28 -27.12 1.84
CA GLY A 195 12.14 -27.67 2.58
C GLY A 195 11.35 -26.59 3.34
N ALA A 196 11.28 -25.38 2.80
CA ALA A 196 10.51 -24.31 3.40
C ALA A 196 9.00 -24.51 3.15
N THR A 197 8.19 -24.33 4.18
CA THR A 197 6.73 -24.45 4.09
C THR A 197 6.05 -23.14 3.71
N LYS A 198 6.70 -22.01 4.02
CA LYS A 198 6.21 -20.66 3.75
C LYS A 198 7.34 -19.80 3.17
N ILE A 199 6.98 -18.90 2.25
CA ILE A 199 7.88 -17.87 1.67
C ILE A 199 7.41 -16.52 2.14
N ALA A 200 8.17 -15.82 2.99
CA ALA A 200 7.86 -14.49 3.49
C ALA A 200 8.49 -13.42 2.61
N LEU A 201 7.66 -12.49 2.12
CA LEU A 201 8.04 -11.36 1.30
C LEU A 201 7.82 -10.04 2.02
N GLY A 202 8.77 -9.12 1.92
CA GLY A 202 8.82 -7.82 2.60
C GLY A 202 7.86 -6.75 2.05
N HIS A 203 6.69 -7.13 1.55
CA HIS A 203 5.67 -6.17 1.13
C HIS A 203 4.86 -5.68 2.33
N HIS A 204 4.59 -4.38 2.35
CA HIS A 204 3.89 -3.71 3.44
C HIS A 204 2.54 -3.10 3.00
N ARG A 205 1.80 -2.49 3.93
CA ARG A 205 0.47 -1.92 3.71
C ARG A 205 0.41 -0.99 2.49
N ASP A 206 1.39 -0.10 2.37
CA ASP A 206 1.38 0.90 1.30
C ASP A 206 1.64 0.26 -0.08
N ASP A 207 2.40 -0.84 -0.17
CA ASP A 207 2.54 -1.63 -1.40
C ASP A 207 1.22 -2.26 -1.85
N MET A 208 0.42 -2.73 -0.89
CA MET A 208 -0.89 -3.31 -1.17
C MET A 208 -1.84 -2.26 -1.73
N LEU A 209 -1.89 -1.07 -1.12
CA LEU A 209 -2.66 0.06 -1.61
C LEU A 209 -2.17 0.55 -2.97
N GLN A 210 -0.86 0.75 -3.16
CA GLN A 210 -0.31 1.13 -4.46
C GLN A 210 -0.70 0.12 -5.55
N THR A 211 -0.62 -1.18 -5.24
CA THR A 211 -1.01 -2.23 -6.19
C THR A 211 -2.50 -2.19 -6.50
N PHE A 212 -3.34 -1.94 -5.52
CA PHE A 212 -4.78 -1.77 -5.70
C PHE A 212 -5.10 -0.60 -6.64
N PHE A 213 -4.54 0.59 -6.37
CA PHE A 213 -4.76 1.76 -7.20
C PHE A 213 -4.19 1.59 -8.61
N LEU A 214 -3.03 0.95 -8.77
CA LEU A 214 -2.49 0.64 -10.10
C LEU A 214 -3.44 -0.26 -10.90
N ASN A 215 -4.00 -1.29 -10.28
CA ASN A 215 -4.98 -2.15 -10.95
C ASN A 215 -6.28 -1.40 -11.28
N MET A 216 -6.75 -0.56 -10.37
CA MET A 216 -7.97 0.23 -10.58
C MET A 216 -7.79 1.25 -11.71
N PHE A 217 -6.69 1.99 -11.74
CA PHE A 217 -6.45 3.06 -12.72
C PHE A 217 -6.06 2.54 -14.10
N PHE A 218 -5.29 1.44 -14.17
CA PHE A 218 -4.68 1.01 -15.43
C PHE A 218 -5.14 -0.36 -15.93
N ALA A 219 -5.82 -1.15 -15.11
CA ALA A 219 -6.26 -2.49 -15.49
C ALA A 219 -7.78 -2.70 -15.35
N ALA A 220 -8.54 -1.67 -14.96
CA ALA A 220 -9.98 -1.75 -14.69
C ALA A 220 -10.36 -2.92 -13.76
N LYS A 221 -9.59 -3.12 -12.69
CA LYS A 221 -9.78 -4.23 -11.75
C LYS A 221 -9.66 -3.75 -10.31
N LEU A 222 -10.62 -4.11 -9.48
CA LEU A 222 -10.52 -3.99 -8.03
C LEU A 222 -9.70 -5.18 -7.50
N LYS A 223 -8.37 -5.07 -7.58
CA LYS A 223 -7.43 -6.14 -7.22
C LYS A 223 -6.23 -5.55 -6.50
N GLY A 224 -6.05 -5.92 -5.24
CA GLY A 224 -4.86 -5.61 -4.46
C GLY A 224 -3.81 -6.73 -4.52
N MET A 225 -2.87 -6.66 -3.60
CA MET A 225 -1.89 -7.70 -3.33
C MET A 225 -2.38 -8.55 -2.15
N PRO A 226 -2.60 -9.87 -2.32
CA PRO A 226 -3.13 -10.67 -1.22
C PRO A 226 -2.08 -10.87 -0.12
N PRO A 227 -2.48 -10.88 1.16
CA PRO A 227 -1.57 -11.10 2.29
C PRO A 227 -1.00 -12.53 2.32
N LYS A 228 -1.76 -13.52 1.86
CA LYS A 228 -1.37 -14.93 1.74
C LYS A 228 -1.89 -15.48 0.41
N LEU A 229 -1.09 -16.27 -0.29
CA LEU A 229 -1.51 -16.93 -1.53
C LEU A 229 -0.72 -18.22 -1.75
N VAL A 230 -1.30 -19.11 -2.54
CA VAL A 230 -0.58 -20.25 -3.13
C VAL A 230 0.09 -19.78 -4.42
N SER A 231 1.32 -20.21 -4.66
CA SER A 231 2.06 -19.92 -5.90
C SER A 231 1.36 -20.47 -7.14
N ASP A 232 1.68 -19.90 -8.32
CA ASP A 232 1.03 -20.29 -9.58
C ASP A 232 1.23 -21.78 -9.94
N ASP A 233 2.32 -22.39 -9.44
CA ASP A 233 2.61 -23.81 -9.59
C ASP A 233 1.97 -24.71 -8.52
N GLY A 234 1.25 -24.12 -7.58
CA GLY A 234 0.54 -24.82 -6.50
C GLY A 234 1.42 -25.38 -5.38
N LYS A 235 2.76 -25.15 -5.42
CA LYS A 235 3.71 -25.83 -4.54
C LYS A 235 4.12 -25.02 -3.31
N ASN A 236 3.98 -23.71 -3.35
CA ASN A 236 4.50 -22.83 -2.31
C ASN A 236 3.39 -21.95 -1.74
N ILE A 237 3.45 -21.69 -0.43
CA ILE A 237 2.62 -20.67 0.22
C ILE A 237 3.45 -19.41 0.41
N VAL A 238 3.01 -18.33 -0.20
CA VAL A 238 3.64 -17.01 -0.08
C VAL A 238 2.85 -16.17 0.92
N ILE A 239 3.57 -15.59 1.88
CA ILE A 239 3.01 -14.76 2.94
C ILE A 239 3.63 -13.35 2.94
N ARG A 240 2.88 -12.37 3.44
CA ARG A 240 3.30 -10.97 3.59
C ARG A 240 3.03 -10.49 5.02
N PRO A 241 3.91 -10.86 5.96
CA PRO A 241 3.68 -10.59 7.39
C PRO A 241 3.51 -9.12 7.71
N MET A 242 4.09 -8.22 6.90
CA MET A 242 3.99 -6.77 7.11
C MET A 242 2.75 -6.14 6.45
N ALA A 243 1.73 -6.92 6.10
CA ALA A 243 0.52 -6.45 5.42
C ALA A 243 -0.16 -5.25 6.09
N TYR A 244 -0.09 -5.15 7.42
CA TYR A 244 -0.70 -4.07 8.21
C TYR A 244 0.28 -2.93 8.55
N VAL A 245 1.56 -3.08 8.26
CA VAL A 245 2.60 -2.13 8.67
C VAL A 245 2.70 -0.97 7.69
N PRO A 246 2.56 0.30 8.14
CA PRO A 246 2.79 1.47 7.31
C PRO A 246 4.27 1.63 6.91
N GLU A 247 4.54 2.07 5.68
CA GLU A 247 5.91 2.33 5.20
C GLU A 247 6.69 3.31 6.08
N ARG A 248 6.01 4.33 6.62
CA ARG A 248 6.62 5.31 7.51
C ARG A 248 7.24 4.69 8.77
N ASP A 249 6.61 3.65 9.31
CA ASP A 249 7.08 2.96 10.51
C ASP A 249 8.30 2.09 10.19
N LEU A 250 8.32 1.44 9.02
CA LEU A 250 9.47 0.67 8.52
C LEU A 250 10.67 1.56 8.25
N SER A 251 10.45 2.72 7.62
CA SER A 251 11.51 3.69 7.35
C SER A 251 12.13 4.23 8.65
N ARG A 252 11.28 4.53 9.64
CA ARG A 252 11.74 4.95 10.96
C ARG A 252 12.49 3.82 11.68
N TRP A 253 11.99 2.60 11.61
CA TRP A 253 12.64 1.43 12.22
C TRP A 253 14.00 1.15 11.58
N ALA A 254 14.08 1.18 10.26
CA ALA A 254 15.32 0.98 9.54
C ALA A 254 16.41 1.99 9.91
N ALA A 255 16.03 3.26 10.07
CA ALA A 255 16.95 4.30 10.52
C ALA A 255 17.44 4.09 11.96
N LEU A 256 16.62 3.49 12.83
CA LEU A 256 16.98 3.21 14.22
C LEU A 256 17.87 1.98 14.36
N GLN A 257 17.73 0.99 13.49
CA GLN A 257 18.48 -0.27 13.53
C GLN A 257 19.79 -0.20 12.72
N ASP A 258 20.02 0.89 12.01
CA ASP A 258 21.22 1.10 11.15
C ASP A 258 21.48 -0.11 10.23
N PHE A 259 20.43 -0.58 9.55
CA PHE A 259 20.55 -1.70 8.64
C PHE A 259 21.49 -1.39 7.47
N PRO A 260 22.33 -2.35 7.04
CA PRO A 260 23.25 -2.14 5.92
C PRO A 260 22.47 -2.20 4.57
N ILE A 261 21.73 -1.15 4.29
CA ILE A 261 20.82 -1.09 3.13
C ILE A 261 21.60 -1.06 1.84
N ILE A 262 21.31 -1.99 0.95
CA ILE A 262 21.85 -2.04 -0.41
C ILE A 262 20.94 -1.23 -1.34
N PRO A 263 21.45 -0.24 -2.09
CA PRO A 263 20.65 0.60 -2.96
C PRO A 263 19.91 -0.21 -4.05
N CYS A 264 18.63 0.07 -4.25
CA CYS A 264 17.79 -0.61 -5.27
C CYS A 264 18.03 -0.12 -6.71
N THR A 265 18.97 0.82 -6.93
CA THR A 265 19.20 1.48 -8.21
C THR A 265 20.18 0.76 -9.13
N LEU A 266 20.75 -0.34 -8.68
CA LEU A 266 21.83 -1.07 -9.39
C LEU A 266 21.42 -1.58 -10.77
N CYS A 267 20.15 -1.88 -11.02
CA CYS A 267 19.68 -2.37 -12.30
C CYS A 267 19.51 -1.28 -13.38
N GLY A 268 19.64 0.00 -13.04
CA GLY A 268 19.43 1.12 -13.98
C GLY A 268 18.01 1.24 -14.53
N SER A 269 17.08 0.42 -14.03
CA SER A 269 15.67 0.49 -14.40
C SER A 269 15.04 1.71 -13.73
N GLN A 270 14.45 2.59 -14.53
CA GLN A 270 13.56 3.60 -13.99
C GLN A 270 12.35 2.87 -13.40
N GLU A 271 12.33 2.76 -12.08
CA GLU A 271 11.18 2.19 -11.39
C GLU A 271 9.92 2.87 -11.86
N ASN A 272 8.96 2.07 -12.26
CA ASN A 272 7.56 2.37 -12.51
C ASN A 272 7.17 3.78 -12.07
N LEU A 273 7.33 4.75 -12.96
CA LEU A 273 6.93 6.14 -12.73
C LEU A 273 5.50 6.20 -12.16
N GLN A 274 4.63 5.29 -12.63
CA GLN A 274 3.25 5.14 -12.17
C GLN A 274 3.14 4.71 -10.71
N ARG A 275 3.94 3.72 -10.25
CA ARG A 275 3.95 3.31 -8.83
C ARG A 275 4.41 4.46 -7.93
N LYS A 276 5.45 5.18 -8.36
CA LYS A 276 5.94 6.36 -7.63
C LYS A 276 4.90 7.48 -7.58
N GLN A 277 4.19 7.72 -8.69
CA GLN A 277 3.10 8.70 -8.75
C GLN A 277 1.96 8.34 -7.79
N VAL A 278 1.48 7.09 -7.83
CA VAL A 278 0.45 6.61 -6.89
C VAL A 278 0.93 6.71 -5.44
N GLY A 279 2.17 6.33 -5.15
CA GLY A 279 2.74 6.46 -3.82
C GLY A 279 2.82 7.92 -3.34
N ASN A 280 3.18 8.88 -4.24
CA ASN A 280 3.16 10.31 -3.91
C ASN A 280 1.75 10.79 -3.61
N MET A 281 0.79 10.46 -4.46
CA MET A 281 -0.63 10.78 -4.27
C MET A 281 -1.14 10.30 -2.90
N LEU A 282 -0.86 9.05 -2.55
CA LEU A 282 -1.27 8.49 -1.26
C LEU A 282 -0.61 9.25 -0.08
N ARG A 283 0.69 9.56 -0.17
CA ARG A 283 1.38 10.34 0.87
C ARG A 283 0.84 11.76 1.02
N GLU A 284 0.49 12.42 -0.08
CA GLU A 284 -0.14 13.74 -0.06
C GLU A 284 -1.53 13.67 0.59
N TRP A 285 -2.30 12.64 0.28
CA TRP A 285 -3.61 12.43 0.90
C TRP A 285 -3.51 12.13 2.39
N ASP A 286 -2.52 11.35 2.83
CA ASP A 286 -2.30 11.07 4.25
C ASP A 286 -1.96 12.37 5.03
N LYS A 287 -1.15 13.26 4.43
CA LYS A 287 -0.84 14.57 5.02
C LYS A 287 -2.06 15.49 5.09
N LYS A 288 -2.81 15.57 4.00
CA LYS A 288 -3.97 16.47 3.90
C LYS A 288 -5.17 15.99 4.70
N PHE A 289 -5.34 14.68 4.80
CA PHE A 289 -6.48 14.03 5.44
C PHE A 289 -5.98 12.84 6.29
N PRO A 290 -5.49 13.10 7.50
CA PRO A 290 -5.00 12.06 8.41
C PRO A 290 -6.05 10.96 8.65
N GLY A 291 -5.61 9.69 8.63
CA GLY A 291 -6.48 8.52 8.79
C GLY A 291 -7.16 8.03 7.50
N ARG A 292 -7.16 8.79 6.41
CA ARG A 292 -7.81 8.37 5.15
C ARG A 292 -7.14 7.14 4.54
N ILE A 293 -5.82 7.04 4.62
CA ILE A 293 -5.08 5.87 4.13
C ILE A 293 -5.45 4.61 4.91
N GLU A 294 -5.66 4.74 6.21
CA GLU A 294 -6.14 3.64 7.05
C GLU A 294 -7.52 3.17 6.61
N ASN A 295 -8.46 4.11 6.40
CA ASN A 295 -9.80 3.79 5.92
C ASN A 295 -9.77 3.12 4.54
N MET A 296 -8.95 3.60 3.60
CA MET A 296 -8.78 2.96 2.29
C MET A 296 -8.26 1.53 2.42
N PHE A 297 -7.33 1.30 3.33
CA PHE A 297 -6.80 -0.04 3.57
C PHE A 297 -7.85 -0.95 4.21
N ASN A 298 -8.60 -0.46 5.19
CA ASN A 298 -9.68 -1.20 5.83
C ASN A 298 -10.80 -1.54 4.84
N ALA A 299 -11.10 -0.66 3.89
CA ALA A 299 -12.07 -0.91 2.82
C ALA A 299 -11.72 -2.13 1.96
N LEU A 300 -10.44 -2.50 1.84
CA LEU A 300 -10.04 -3.74 1.14
C LEU A 300 -10.53 -5.01 1.86
N GLN A 301 -10.86 -4.91 3.13
CA GLN A 301 -11.35 -6.01 3.97
C GLN A 301 -12.88 -5.96 4.16
N ASN A 302 -13.52 -4.86 3.74
CA ASN A 302 -14.95 -4.61 3.90
C ASN A 302 -15.59 -4.39 2.51
N ILE A 303 -15.92 -5.48 1.84
CA ILE A 303 -16.51 -5.44 0.50
C ILE A 303 -18.00 -5.77 0.61
N VAL A 304 -18.85 -4.88 0.06
CA VAL A 304 -20.29 -5.09 -0.05
C VAL A 304 -20.62 -5.47 -1.51
N PRO A 305 -20.70 -6.76 -1.85
CA PRO A 305 -20.87 -7.22 -3.24
C PRO A 305 -22.15 -6.71 -3.92
N SER A 306 -23.23 -6.53 -3.17
CA SER A 306 -24.51 -6.01 -3.67
C SER A 306 -24.43 -4.54 -4.10
N HIS A 307 -23.42 -3.79 -3.67
CA HIS A 307 -23.19 -2.39 -4.04
C HIS A 307 -22.08 -2.21 -5.07
N LEU A 308 -21.53 -3.32 -5.59
CA LEU A 308 -20.58 -3.33 -6.70
C LEU A 308 -21.25 -3.93 -7.94
N MET A 309 -20.91 -3.44 -9.13
CA MET A 309 -21.53 -3.88 -10.41
C MET A 309 -20.95 -5.22 -10.93
N ASP A 310 -20.51 -6.13 -10.05
CA ASP A 310 -19.96 -7.43 -10.43
C ASP A 310 -21.05 -8.53 -10.34
N GLY A 311 -21.69 -8.81 -11.47
CA GLY A 311 -22.72 -9.83 -11.57
C GLY A 311 -22.25 -11.28 -11.30
N LYS A 312 -20.94 -11.52 -11.12
CA LYS A 312 -20.40 -12.80 -10.66
C LYS A 312 -20.39 -12.92 -9.14
N ARG A 313 -20.43 -11.78 -8.45
CA ARG A 313 -20.38 -11.68 -6.99
C ARG A 313 -21.77 -11.47 -6.38
N HIS A 314 -22.69 -10.87 -7.15
CA HIS A 314 -24.06 -10.65 -6.73
C HIS A 314 -25.02 -10.90 -7.91
N ASP A 315 -26.11 -11.62 -7.67
CA ASP A 315 -27.11 -11.95 -8.70
C ASP A 315 -28.15 -10.84 -8.87
N PHE A 316 -27.78 -9.77 -9.59
CA PHE A 316 -28.70 -8.67 -9.91
C PHE A 316 -29.89 -9.08 -10.78
N LYS A 317 -29.74 -10.14 -11.58
CA LYS A 317 -30.81 -10.60 -12.49
C LYS A 317 -31.89 -11.38 -11.77
N GLY A 318 -31.56 -12.01 -10.66
CA GLY A 318 -32.47 -12.78 -9.82
C GLY A 318 -33.22 -11.95 -8.78
N ILE A 319 -32.95 -10.65 -8.65
CA ILE A 319 -33.62 -9.79 -7.66
C ILE A 319 -35.11 -9.70 -7.99
N LYS A 320 -35.94 -9.99 -6.97
CA LYS A 320 -37.41 -9.90 -7.04
C LYS A 320 -37.93 -9.18 -5.82
N THR A 321 -39.09 -8.54 -5.94
CA THR A 321 -39.82 -8.02 -4.79
C THR A 321 -40.22 -9.15 -3.86
N THR A 322 -40.09 -8.96 -2.57
CA THR A 322 -40.51 -9.96 -1.56
C THR A 322 -41.84 -9.61 -0.92
N ASP A 323 -42.35 -8.40 -1.17
CA ASP A 323 -43.56 -7.81 -0.54
C ASP A 323 -43.51 -7.81 1.02
N ILE A 324 -42.34 -8.12 1.58
CA ILE A 324 -42.10 -8.17 3.00
C ILE A 324 -41.00 -7.13 3.29
N ALA A 325 -41.31 -6.20 4.19
CA ALA A 325 -40.29 -5.24 4.65
C ALA A 325 -39.15 -5.97 5.39
N SER A 326 -37.91 -5.64 5.08
CA SER A 326 -36.77 -6.17 5.80
C SER A 326 -36.81 -5.66 7.24
N LEU A 327 -36.72 -6.56 8.23
CA LEU A 327 -36.58 -6.18 9.64
C LEU A 327 -35.24 -5.53 9.95
N GLU A 328 -34.25 -5.74 9.09
CA GLU A 328 -32.90 -5.17 9.23
C GLU A 328 -32.79 -3.76 8.60
N GLY A 329 -33.90 -3.23 8.04
CA GLY A 329 -33.92 -1.94 7.35
C GLY A 329 -33.41 -2.01 5.92
N ASP A 330 -33.27 -0.85 5.28
CA ASP A 330 -32.70 -0.73 3.95
C ASP A 330 -31.16 -0.78 4.07
N LYS A 331 -30.58 -1.90 3.66
CA LYS A 331 -29.12 -2.10 3.70
C LYS A 331 -28.35 -1.08 2.87
N ALA A 332 -29.00 -0.38 1.93
CA ALA A 332 -28.39 0.73 1.20
C ALA A 332 -28.24 2.01 2.04
N PHE A 333 -29.01 2.11 3.13
CA PHE A 333 -29.04 3.26 4.04
C PHE A 333 -28.81 2.88 5.49
N ASP A 334 -28.15 1.74 5.74
CA ASP A 334 -27.81 1.30 7.08
C ASP A 334 -26.98 2.38 7.79
N LYS A 335 -27.48 2.84 8.93
CA LYS A 335 -26.82 3.86 9.75
C LYS A 335 -25.41 3.44 10.18
N ASP A 336 -25.16 2.13 10.28
CA ASP A 336 -23.86 1.59 10.66
C ASP A 336 -22.81 1.69 9.53
N GLU A 337 -23.22 1.77 8.25
CA GLU A 337 -22.33 2.03 7.13
C GLU A 337 -21.88 3.50 7.05
N PHE A 338 -22.64 4.40 7.63
CA PHE A 338 -22.36 5.84 7.72
C PHE A 338 -21.87 6.27 9.11
N LEU A 339 -21.40 5.34 9.93
CA LEU A 339 -20.66 5.72 11.12
C LEU A 339 -19.47 6.56 10.65
N GLU A 340 -19.60 7.87 10.88
CA GLU A 340 -18.51 8.81 10.65
C GLU A 340 -17.24 8.21 11.21
N PRO A 341 -16.13 8.18 10.46
CA PRO A 341 -14.88 7.72 11.01
C PRO A 341 -14.65 8.55 12.28
N GLN A 342 -14.68 7.91 13.42
CA GLN A 342 -14.32 8.56 14.68
C GLN A 342 -12.83 8.89 14.57
N ILE A 343 -12.52 10.01 13.95
CA ILE A 343 -11.20 10.62 13.98
C ILE A 343 -11.05 11.10 15.43
N LYS A 344 -10.53 10.22 16.26
CA LYS A 344 -10.04 10.63 17.57
C LYS A 344 -8.88 11.58 17.31
N ALA A 345 -9.12 12.86 17.51
CA ALA A 345 -8.04 13.83 17.58
C ALA A 345 -7.02 13.35 18.62
N PRO A 346 -5.73 13.68 18.47
CA PRO A 346 -4.69 13.26 19.39
C PRO A 346 -4.91 13.69 20.85
N ASP A 347 -5.81 14.63 21.08
CA ASP A 347 -6.13 15.26 22.35
C ASP A 347 -7.48 14.83 22.96
N GLY A 348 -8.18 13.87 22.36
CA GLY A 348 -9.41 13.30 22.91
C GLY A 348 -10.67 14.14 22.73
N HIS A 349 -10.63 15.26 21.99
CA HIS A 349 -11.79 16.08 21.68
C HIS A 349 -12.38 15.76 20.31
N SER A 350 -13.71 15.66 20.27
CA SER A 350 -14.50 15.21 19.17
C SER A 350 -14.80 16.31 18.15
N VAL A 351 -14.82 15.90 16.89
CA VAL A 351 -15.81 16.17 15.86
C VAL A 351 -15.61 17.40 14.99
N VAL A 352 -15.25 17.11 13.74
CA VAL A 352 -15.63 17.97 12.61
C VAL A 352 -16.87 17.36 11.96
N GLN A 353 -18.03 18.00 12.12
CA GLN A 353 -19.24 17.72 11.34
C GLN A 353 -19.00 18.15 9.89
N PHE A 354 -19.06 17.20 8.96
CA PHE A 354 -19.16 17.53 7.53
C PHE A 354 -20.64 17.69 7.17
N GLN A 355 -21.05 18.91 6.89
CA GLN A 355 -22.31 19.16 6.18
C GLN A 355 -22.10 18.81 4.71
N TYR A 356 -22.90 17.86 4.21
CA TYR A 356 -23.00 17.58 2.78
C TYR A 356 -23.88 18.65 2.12
N PHE A 357 -23.38 19.25 1.06
CA PHE A 357 -24.15 19.99 0.08
C PHE A 357 -24.48 19.09 -1.11
#